data_399ef13d89d35d87f140a3ebac2c37ce
#
_entry.id   399ef13d89d35d87f140a3ebac2c37ce
#
_cell.length_a   1.000
_cell.length_b   1.000
_cell.length_c   1.000
_cell.angle_alpha   90.00
_cell.angle_beta   90.00
_cell.angle_gamma   90.00
#
_symmetry.space_group_name_H-M   'P 1'
#
loop_
_entity.id
_entity.type
_entity.pdbx_description
1 polymer ?
#
loop_
_entity_poly.entity_id
_entity_poly.type
_entity_poly.pdbx_seq_one_letter_code
_entity_poly.pdbx_strand_id
1 'polypeptide(L)'
;RENKIDLTFNCIPNPKDNFRRTPIFKDNVLVAVPTSYPINNTLKNYALTARDIMFRRNLMPDCPAIPSLAPFADVPFILLTKGNNLYSRSVALFEDAKIDPIVRLQVSQLVTAYHLVCSGLGAAFISDWMVLYDHDDMRYYKIAHPLAVRQFDVVSSSRNYLSKPQKAFIESISSYYHPYL
;
A
#
# COMPACT_ATOMS: atom_id res chain seq x y z
N ARG A 1 19.13 8.20 -26.50
CA ARG A 1 18.28 7.32 -25.66
C ARG A 1 16.90 7.32 -26.28
N GLU A 2 16.47 6.21 -26.83
CA GLU A 2 15.10 6.02 -27.31
C GLU A 2 14.17 6.13 -26.12
N ASN A 3 13.22 7.08 -26.17
CA ASN A 3 12.15 7.18 -25.17
C ASN A 3 11.18 6.01 -25.42
N LYS A 4 11.37 4.90 -24.70
CA LYS A 4 10.52 3.70 -24.84
C LYS A 4 9.21 3.80 -24.04
N ILE A 5 9.11 4.78 -23.14
CA ILE A 5 7.96 4.98 -22.27
C ILE A 5 7.65 6.48 -22.23
N ASP A 6 6.42 6.83 -22.55
CA ASP A 6 5.95 8.22 -22.56
C ASP A 6 5.44 8.66 -21.19
N LEU A 7 4.68 7.79 -20.53
CA LEU A 7 4.06 7.99 -19.22
C LEU A 7 4.27 6.75 -18.37
N THR A 8 4.47 6.95 -17.07
CA THR A 8 4.50 5.86 -16.10
C THR A 8 3.83 6.29 -14.80
N PHE A 9 3.28 5.33 -14.05
CA PHE A 9 2.87 5.52 -12.67
C PHE A 9 4.04 5.27 -11.73
N ASN A 10 4.24 6.17 -10.75
CA ASN A 10 5.29 6.01 -9.77
C ASN A 10 4.87 6.58 -8.40
N CYS A 11 5.22 5.86 -7.34
CA CYS A 11 5.02 6.29 -5.96
C CYS A 11 6.35 6.54 -5.22
N ILE A 12 7.48 6.55 -5.93
CA ILE A 12 8.79 6.77 -5.34
C ILE A 12 9.14 8.24 -5.50
N PRO A 13 9.41 8.97 -4.41
CA PRO A 13 9.98 10.30 -4.50
C PRO A 13 11.33 10.24 -5.25
N ASN A 14 11.49 10.98 -6.33
CA ASN A 14 12.76 11.08 -7.02
C ASN A 14 13.23 12.54 -7.00
N PRO A 15 14.29 12.85 -6.27
CA PRO A 15 14.82 14.21 -6.18
C PRO A 15 15.63 14.64 -7.42
N LYS A 16 15.90 13.75 -8.36
CA LYS A 16 16.66 14.08 -9.59
C LYS A 16 15.71 14.42 -10.74
N ASP A 17 15.28 15.66 -10.81
CA ASP A 17 14.14 16.08 -11.58
C ASP A 17 14.41 16.47 -13.03
N ASN A 18 14.45 15.45 -13.88
CA ASN A 18 14.14 15.60 -15.31
C ASN A 18 12.73 15.06 -15.62
N PHE A 19 11.84 15.04 -14.62
CA PHE A 19 10.50 14.45 -14.75
C PHE A 19 9.44 15.42 -14.25
N ARG A 20 8.34 15.53 -15.03
CA ARG A 20 7.11 16.18 -14.60
C ARG A 20 6.27 15.14 -13.88
N ARG A 21 5.74 15.51 -12.71
CA ARG A 21 4.87 14.66 -11.89
C ARG A 21 3.49 15.27 -11.77
N THR A 22 2.46 14.48 -11.99
CA THR A 22 1.08 14.87 -11.77
C THR A 22 0.50 13.93 -10.71
N PRO A 23 0.18 14.43 -9.50
CA PRO A 23 -0.45 13.64 -8.45
C PRO A 23 -1.79 13.10 -8.90
N ILE A 24 -2.07 11.81 -8.64
CA ILE A 24 -3.30 11.16 -9.07
C ILE A 24 -4.12 10.66 -7.88
N PHE A 25 -3.54 9.85 -7.00
CA PHE A 25 -4.21 9.34 -5.82
C PHE A 25 -3.25 8.97 -4.71
N LYS A 26 -3.80 8.86 -3.50
CA LYS A 26 -3.12 8.30 -2.35
C LYS A 26 -3.51 6.84 -2.17
N ASP A 27 -2.55 6.05 -1.73
CA ASP A 27 -2.68 4.64 -1.41
C ASP A 27 -2.24 4.46 0.05
N ASN A 28 -3.07 3.79 0.84
CA ASN A 28 -2.78 3.52 2.24
C ASN A 28 -2.34 2.07 2.39
N VAL A 29 -1.17 1.90 2.96
CA VAL A 29 -0.63 0.59 3.30
C VAL A 29 -1.24 0.14 4.62
N LEU A 30 -1.86 -1.03 4.61
CA LEU A 30 -2.46 -1.68 5.77
C LEU A 30 -1.68 -2.95 6.09
N VAL A 31 -1.72 -3.40 7.34
CA VAL A 31 -1.35 -4.78 7.69
C VAL A 31 -2.62 -5.63 7.58
N ALA A 32 -2.59 -6.63 6.70
CA ALA A 32 -3.63 -7.66 6.60
C ALA A 32 -3.20 -8.89 7.38
N VAL A 33 -4.10 -9.44 8.20
CA VAL A 33 -3.83 -10.56 9.11
C VAL A 33 -4.96 -11.57 8.98
N PRO A 34 -4.68 -12.88 8.85
CA PRO A 34 -5.73 -13.91 8.85
C PRO A 34 -6.57 -13.83 10.13
N THR A 35 -7.88 -13.99 10.03
CA THR A 35 -8.81 -13.92 11.18
C THR A 35 -8.47 -14.92 12.28
N SER A 36 -7.89 -16.07 11.92
CA SER A 36 -7.48 -17.12 12.85
C SER A 36 -6.30 -16.76 13.76
N TYR A 37 -5.59 -15.63 13.50
CA TYR A 37 -4.40 -15.28 14.25
C TYR A 37 -4.75 -14.63 15.59
N PRO A 38 -4.11 -15.07 16.71
CA PRO A 38 -4.40 -14.56 18.07
C PRO A 38 -4.19 -13.06 18.24
N ILE A 39 -3.32 -12.44 17.44
CA ILE A 39 -3.05 -11.00 17.46
C ILE A 39 -4.32 -10.16 17.24
N ASN A 40 -5.33 -10.70 16.55
CA ASN A 40 -6.59 -10.02 16.33
C ASN A 40 -7.35 -9.76 17.64
N ASN A 41 -7.18 -10.61 18.65
CA ASN A 41 -7.76 -10.40 19.98
C ASN A 41 -7.07 -9.25 20.72
N THR A 42 -5.75 -9.17 20.62
CA THR A 42 -4.95 -8.11 21.22
C THR A 42 -5.26 -6.75 20.60
N LEU A 43 -5.42 -6.71 19.27
CA LEU A 43 -5.62 -5.49 18.51
C LEU A 43 -7.08 -5.25 18.09
N LYS A 44 -8.04 -5.87 18.77
CA LYS A 44 -9.47 -5.80 18.40
C LYS A 44 -10.02 -4.37 18.20
N ASN A 45 -9.51 -3.41 18.97
CA ASN A 45 -9.95 -2.02 18.90
C ASN A 45 -9.42 -1.26 17.66
N TYR A 46 -8.47 -1.84 16.95
CA TYR A 46 -7.87 -1.30 15.73
C TYR A 46 -8.27 -2.09 14.47
N ALA A 47 -8.94 -3.23 14.68
CA ALA A 47 -9.27 -4.14 13.60
C ALA A 47 -10.36 -3.57 12.70
N LEU A 48 -10.10 -3.56 11.40
CA LEU A 48 -11.03 -3.22 10.33
C LEU A 48 -11.39 -4.49 9.55
N THR A 49 -12.62 -4.54 9.05
CA THR A 49 -13.12 -5.57 8.14
C THR A 49 -12.85 -5.19 6.68
N ALA A 50 -13.01 -6.13 5.76
CA ALA A 50 -12.98 -5.84 4.32
C ALA A 50 -14.02 -4.76 3.96
N ARG A 51 -15.20 -4.85 4.54
CA ARG A 51 -16.28 -3.88 4.35
C ARG A 51 -15.88 -2.47 4.78
N ASP A 52 -15.19 -2.32 5.94
CA ASP A 52 -14.70 -1.01 6.40
C ASP A 52 -13.74 -0.40 5.38
N ILE A 53 -12.85 -1.20 4.78
CA ILE A 53 -11.91 -0.73 3.76
C ILE A 53 -12.63 -0.35 2.47
N MET A 54 -13.56 -1.16 2.01
CA MET A 54 -14.37 -0.88 0.80
C MET A 54 -15.15 0.42 0.93
N PHE A 55 -15.68 0.73 2.13
CA PHE A 55 -16.36 1.99 2.44
C PHE A 55 -15.43 3.11 2.89
N ARG A 56 -14.11 2.94 2.70
CA ARG A 56 -13.09 3.95 3.00
C ARG A 56 -13.05 4.40 4.46
N ARG A 57 -13.48 3.55 5.40
CA ARG A 57 -13.43 3.83 6.84
C ARG A 57 -11.99 4.11 7.31
N ASN A 58 -11.00 3.43 6.71
CA ASN A 58 -9.58 3.65 6.99
C ASN A 58 -9.10 5.08 6.70
N LEU A 59 -9.84 5.87 5.91
CA LEU A 59 -9.51 7.27 5.60
C LEU A 59 -10.12 8.26 6.58
N MET A 60 -11.10 7.84 7.38
CA MET A 60 -11.77 8.73 8.31
C MET A 60 -10.81 9.19 9.43
N PRO A 61 -10.95 10.46 9.90
CA PRO A 61 -10.06 11.01 10.95
C PRO A 61 -10.15 10.25 12.27
N ASP A 62 -11.32 9.71 12.59
CA ASP A 62 -11.60 8.95 13.80
C ASP A 62 -11.26 7.45 13.68
N CYS A 63 -10.79 6.99 12.51
CA CYS A 63 -10.39 5.60 12.32
C CYS A 63 -9.15 5.28 13.15
N PRO A 64 -9.24 4.31 14.08
CA PRO A 64 -8.11 3.95 14.90
C PRO A 64 -6.96 3.39 14.07
N ALA A 65 -5.74 3.80 14.41
CA ALA A 65 -4.53 3.34 13.76
C ALA A 65 -3.56 2.78 14.79
N ILE A 66 -2.91 1.66 14.49
CA ILE A 66 -1.89 1.10 15.36
C ILE A 66 -0.67 2.05 15.40
N PRO A 67 -0.18 2.38 16.60
CA PRO A 67 0.92 3.34 16.74
C PRO A 67 2.29 2.73 16.40
N SER A 68 2.41 1.41 16.42
CA SER A 68 3.65 0.68 16.16
C SER A 68 3.35 -0.74 15.70
N LEU A 69 4.30 -1.34 14.98
CA LEU A 69 4.28 -2.76 14.62
C LEU A 69 4.80 -3.69 15.74
N ALA A 70 5.23 -3.17 16.88
CA ALA A 70 5.77 -3.99 17.98
C ALA A 70 4.88 -5.20 18.37
N PRO A 71 3.54 -5.10 18.39
CA PRO A 71 2.67 -6.27 18.68
C PRO A 71 2.78 -7.41 17.66
N PHE A 72 3.36 -7.16 16.50
CA PHE A 72 3.50 -8.16 15.42
C PHE A 72 4.84 -8.91 15.45
N ALA A 73 5.65 -8.78 16.49
CA ALA A 73 6.98 -9.40 16.57
C ALA A 73 6.95 -10.93 16.33
N ASP A 74 5.93 -11.62 16.86
CA ASP A 74 5.77 -13.07 16.73
C ASP A 74 4.84 -13.48 15.58
N VAL A 75 4.39 -12.54 14.77
CA VAL A 75 3.50 -12.82 13.63
C VAL A 75 4.33 -13.12 12.39
N PRO A 76 4.13 -14.29 11.72
CA PRO A 76 4.83 -14.57 10.48
C PRO A 76 4.31 -13.69 9.34
N PHE A 77 5.22 -13.08 8.59
CA PHE A 77 4.93 -12.19 7.47
C PHE A 77 5.25 -12.81 6.11
N ILE A 78 4.41 -12.47 5.15
CA ILE A 78 4.65 -12.66 3.73
C ILE A 78 5.10 -11.29 3.20
N LEU A 79 6.34 -11.18 2.77
CA LEU A 79 6.91 -9.93 2.27
C LEU A 79 7.03 -9.94 0.75
N LEU A 80 7.08 -8.78 0.15
CA LEU A 80 7.48 -8.67 -1.25
C LEU A 80 9.00 -8.86 -1.38
N THR A 81 9.46 -9.20 -2.59
CA THR A 81 10.88 -9.33 -2.87
C THR A 81 11.58 -7.98 -2.88
N LYS A 82 12.87 -7.99 -2.56
CA LYS A 82 13.76 -6.81 -2.60
C LYS A 82 13.68 -6.12 -3.98
N GLY A 83 13.67 -4.79 -3.97
CA GLY A 83 13.48 -3.97 -5.18
C GLY A 83 12.06 -3.45 -5.36
N ASN A 84 11.07 -4.03 -4.66
CA ASN A 84 9.73 -3.47 -4.60
C ASN A 84 9.65 -2.30 -3.60
N ASN A 85 8.93 -1.24 -3.95
CA ASN A 85 8.76 -0.08 -3.05
C ASN A 85 8.11 -0.47 -1.71
N LEU A 86 7.12 -1.36 -1.74
CA LEU A 86 6.45 -1.79 -0.52
C LEU A 86 7.38 -2.63 0.38
N TYR A 87 8.30 -3.43 -0.19
CA TYR A 87 9.33 -4.11 0.58
C TYR A 87 10.19 -3.13 1.37
N SER A 88 10.72 -2.10 0.71
CA SER A 88 11.57 -1.10 1.38
C SER A 88 10.82 -0.37 2.51
N ARG A 89 9.54 -0.08 2.31
CA ARG A 89 8.68 0.51 3.34
C ARG A 89 8.41 -0.45 4.50
N SER A 90 8.16 -1.72 4.20
CA SER A 90 7.96 -2.75 5.22
C SER A 90 9.17 -2.89 6.14
N VAL A 91 10.37 -2.95 5.54
CA VAL A 91 11.62 -3.00 6.30
C VAL A 91 11.76 -1.79 7.22
N ALA A 92 11.58 -0.57 6.69
CA ALA A 92 11.68 0.65 7.49
C ALA A 92 10.63 0.71 8.62
N LEU A 93 9.40 0.22 8.37
CA LEU A 93 8.37 0.14 9.42
C LEU A 93 8.73 -0.86 10.53
N PHE A 94 9.37 -1.98 10.20
CA PHE A 94 9.87 -2.92 11.19
C PHE A 94 11.05 -2.35 11.97
N GLU A 95 11.98 -1.67 11.31
CA GLU A 95 13.13 -1.00 11.94
C GLU A 95 12.65 0.06 12.94
N ASP A 96 11.68 0.91 12.56
CA ASP A 96 11.10 1.91 13.45
C ASP A 96 10.38 1.28 14.66
N ALA A 97 9.76 0.13 14.47
CA ALA A 97 9.15 -0.63 15.54
C ALA A 97 10.16 -1.43 16.39
N LYS A 98 11.43 -1.47 15.99
CA LYS A 98 12.53 -2.22 16.64
C LYS A 98 12.22 -3.71 16.76
N ILE A 99 11.62 -4.29 15.73
CA ILE A 99 11.35 -5.73 15.65
C ILE A 99 12.06 -6.34 14.44
N ASP A 100 12.48 -7.60 14.60
CA ASP A 100 12.96 -8.42 13.49
C ASP A 100 11.80 -9.32 13.04
N PRO A 101 11.24 -9.12 11.83
CA PRO A 101 10.05 -9.83 11.42
C PRO A 101 10.32 -11.30 11.14
N ILE A 102 9.42 -12.18 11.57
CA ILE A 102 9.43 -13.57 11.13
C ILE A 102 8.96 -13.62 9.67
N VAL A 103 9.92 -13.74 8.74
CA VAL A 103 9.59 -13.82 7.30
C VAL A 103 9.30 -15.27 6.94
N ARG A 104 8.02 -15.59 6.69
CA ARG A 104 7.60 -16.94 6.31
C ARG A 104 7.94 -17.26 4.86
N LEU A 105 7.70 -16.30 3.97
CA LEU A 105 8.08 -16.39 2.55
C LEU A 105 8.12 -15.01 1.88
N GLN A 106 8.74 -14.96 0.71
CA GLN A 106 8.76 -13.77 -0.13
C GLN A 106 8.13 -14.06 -1.48
N VAL A 107 7.36 -13.08 -1.98
CA VAL A 107 6.67 -13.15 -3.27
C VAL A 107 6.94 -11.89 -4.09
N SER A 108 6.89 -11.99 -5.41
CA SER A 108 7.13 -10.85 -6.30
C SER A 108 5.89 -9.97 -6.51
N GLN A 109 4.69 -10.53 -6.32
CA GLN A 109 3.42 -9.87 -6.63
C GLN A 109 2.59 -9.61 -5.37
N LEU A 110 2.08 -8.38 -5.24
CA LEU A 110 1.24 -7.98 -4.12
C LEU A 110 -0.07 -8.76 -4.06
N VAL A 111 -0.67 -9.05 -5.21
CA VAL A 111 -1.89 -9.87 -5.30
C VAL A 111 -1.67 -11.29 -4.77
N THR A 112 -0.50 -11.86 -5.01
CA THR A 112 -0.13 -13.17 -4.46
C THR A 112 -0.03 -13.12 -2.95
N ALA A 113 0.64 -12.09 -2.38
CA ALA A 113 0.71 -11.90 -0.94
C ALA A 113 -0.70 -11.82 -0.33
N TYR A 114 -1.60 -11.04 -0.94
CA TYR A 114 -2.99 -10.89 -0.50
C TYR A 114 -3.72 -12.24 -0.41
N HIS A 115 -3.67 -13.06 -1.46
CA HIS A 115 -4.32 -14.37 -1.46
C HIS A 115 -3.70 -15.38 -0.48
N LEU A 116 -2.41 -15.28 -0.23
CA LEU A 116 -1.74 -16.11 0.78
C LEU A 116 -2.17 -15.72 2.20
N VAL A 117 -2.44 -14.42 2.46
CA VAL A 117 -3.05 -14.00 3.73
C VAL A 117 -4.46 -14.55 3.87
N CYS A 118 -5.30 -14.47 2.82
CA CYS A 118 -6.64 -15.08 2.80
C CYS A 118 -6.58 -16.57 3.14
N SER A 119 -5.54 -17.27 2.67
CA SER A 119 -5.32 -18.69 2.92
C SER A 119 -4.73 -19.00 4.31
N GLY A 120 -4.57 -18.01 5.17
CA GLY A 120 -4.08 -18.19 6.53
C GLY A 120 -2.57 -18.38 6.69
N LEU A 121 -1.76 -18.13 5.64
CA LEU A 121 -0.34 -18.43 5.67
C LEU A 121 0.50 -17.42 6.47
N GLY A 122 0.05 -16.19 6.66
CA GLY A 122 0.80 -15.16 7.37
C GLY A 122 0.15 -13.80 7.20
N ALA A 123 0.67 -12.79 7.88
CA ALA A 123 0.30 -11.39 7.66
C ALA A 123 1.06 -10.80 6.46
N ALA A 124 0.54 -9.74 5.87
CA ALA A 124 1.25 -8.99 4.83
C ALA A 124 0.88 -7.51 4.86
N PHE A 125 1.78 -6.69 4.32
CA PHE A 125 1.44 -5.32 3.96
C PHE A 125 0.72 -5.30 2.62
N ILE A 126 -0.43 -4.67 2.57
CA ILE A 126 -1.24 -4.56 1.36
C ILE A 126 -1.65 -3.11 1.09
N SER A 127 -2.09 -2.83 -0.13
CA SER A 127 -2.76 -1.60 -0.50
C SER A 127 -4.24 -1.66 -0.13
N ASP A 128 -4.81 -0.58 0.40
CA ASP A 128 -6.25 -0.49 0.64
C ASP A 128 -7.08 -0.58 -0.65
N TRP A 129 -6.49 -0.29 -1.80
CA TRP A 129 -7.11 -0.46 -3.12
C TRP A 129 -7.26 -1.91 -3.57
N MET A 130 -6.64 -2.86 -2.88
CA MET A 130 -6.77 -4.29 -3.20
C MET A 130 -8.00 -4.95 -2.60
N VAL A 131 -8.64 -4.32 -1.62
CA VAL A 131 -9.81 -4.87 -0.94
C VAL A 131 -11.05 -4.53 -1.73
N LEU A 132 -11.43 -5.40 -2.66
CA LEU A 132 -12.50 -5.19 -3.63
C LEU A 132 -13.79 -5.92 -3.29
N TYR A 133 -13.73 -6.91 -2.40
CA TYR A 133 -14.86 -7.77 -2.05
C TYR A 133 -14.98 -7.91 -0.55
N ASP A 134 -16.23 -8.02 -0.07
CA ASP A 134 -16.52 -8.30 1.33
C ASP A 134 -16.23 -9.77 1.63
N HIS A 135 -15.41 -10.01 2.66
CA HIS A 135 -15.05 -11.33 3.15
C HIS A 135 -14.53 -11.26 4.58
N ASP A 136 -14.61 -12.36 5.31
CA ASP A 136 -14.25 -12.45 6.73
C ASP A 136 -12.90 -13.12 7.02
N ASP A 137 -12.12 -13.44 5.98
CA ASP A 137 -10.88 -14.22 6.13
C ASP A 137 -9.74 -13.43 6.78
N MET A 138 -9.83 -12.11 6.75
CA MET A 138 -8.78 -11.21 7.23
C MET A 138 -9.31 -10.10 8.12
N ARG A 139 -8.40 -9.54 8.93
CA ARG A 139 -8.54 -8.24 9.58
C ARG A 139 -7.44 -7.31 9.07
N TYR A 140 -7.78 -6.04 8.97
CA TYR A 140 -6.91 -5.01 8.43
C TYR A 140 -6.57 -3.99 9.52
N TYR A 141 -5.35 -3.53 9.52
CA TYR A 141 -4.86 -2.57 10.52
C TYR A 141 -4.25 -1.38 9.82
N LYS A 142 -4.82 -0.20 10.09
CA LYS A 142 -4.24 1.09 9.70
C LYS A 142 -3.00 1.36 10.55
N ILE A 143 -1.93 1.85 9.94
CA ILE A 143 -0.66 2.14 10.61
C ILE A 143 -0.53 3.66 10.77
N ALA A 144 -0.30 4.14 11.98
CA ALA A 144 -0.08 5.56 12.29
C ALA A 144 1.37 5.96 11.96
N HIS A 145 1.76 5.86 10.69
CA HIS A 145 3.12 6.16 10.25
C HIS A 145 3.12 6.79 8.84
N PRO A 146 3.97 7.82 8.57
CA PRO A 146 4.02 8.47 7.26
C PRO A 146 4.35 7.52 6.10
N LEU A 147 5.17 6.49 6.35
CA LEU A 147 5.49 5.47 5.35
C LEU A 147 4.29 4.60 4.95
N ALA A 148 3.21 4.59 5.73
CA ALA A 148 1.99 3.88 5.41
C ALA A 148 1.13 4.60 4.35
N VAL A 149 1.50 5.81 3.95
CA VAL A 149 0.81 6.54 2.87
C VAL A 149 1.75 6.67 1.67
N ARG A 150 1.25 6.31 0.48
CA ARG A 150 1.97 6.45 -0.78
C ARG A 150 1.22 7.41 -1.69
N GLN A 151 1.91 8.40 -2.23
CA GLN A 151 1.39 9.23 -3.32
C GLN A 151 1.75 8.58 -4.65
N PHE A 152 0.75 8.29 -5.48
CA PHE A 152 0.94 7.85 -6.84
C PHE A 152 0.80 9.01 -7.80
N ASP A 153 1.82 9.18 -8.64
CA ASP A 153 1.91 10.22 -9.65
C ASP A 153 1.95 9.60 -11.05
N VAL A 154 1.36 10.27 -12.02
CA VAL A 154 1.76 10.09 -13.42
C VAL A 154 3.04 10.86 -13.65
N VAL A 155 4.04 10.17 -14.18
CA VAL A 155 5.37 10.72 -14.42
C VAL A 155 5.65 10.73 -15.92
N SER A 156 6.09 11.89 -16.44
CA SER A 156 6.51 12.09 -17.82
C SER A 156 7.88 12.80 -17.89
N SER A 157 8.54 12.73 -19.03
CA SER A 157 9.75 13.53 -19.25
C SER A 157 9.45 15.03 -19.19
N SER A 158 10.24 15.79 -18.42
CA SER A 158 10.13 17.26 -18.39
C SER A 158 10.68 17.92 -19.65
N ARG A 159 11.51 17.19 -20.42
CA ARG A 159 12.17 17.70 -21.63
C ARG A 159 11.24 17.75 -22.85
N ASN A 160 10.18 16.95 -22.84
CA ASN A 160 9.26 16.83 -23.95
C ASN A 160 7.92 17.51 -23.65
N TYR A 161 7.32 18.10 -24.66
CA TYR A 161 5.92 18.55 -24.57
C TYR A 161 5.01 17.32 -24.56
N LEU A 162 3.98 17.37 -23.71
CA LEU A 162 2.94 16.36 -23.73
C LEU A 162 2.11 16.46 -25.01
N SER A 163 1.98 15.35 -25.71
CA SER A 163 1.06 15.24 -26.85
C SER A 163 -0.41 15.37 -26.40
N LYS A 164 -1.31 15.63 -27.35
CA LYS A 164 -2.74 15.68 -27.05
C LYS A 164 -3.28 14.39 -26.39
N PRO A 165 -2.95 13.17 -26.87
CA PRO A 165 -3.36 11.94 -26.21
C PRO A 165 -2.82 11.80 -24.78
N GLN A 166 -1.56 12.16 -24.52
CA GLN A 166 -0.98 12.11 -23.18
C GLN A 166 -1.70 13.06 -22.21
N LYS A 167 -2.03 14.28 -22.64
CA LYS A 167 -2.80 15.23 -21.83
C LYS A 167 -4.19 14.67 -21.53
N ALA A 168 -4.92 14.21 -22.56
CA ALA A 168 -6.26 13.64 -22.39
C ALA A 168 -6.26 12.43 -21.43
N PHE A 169 -5.22 11.58 -21.52
CA PHE A 169 -5.06 10.45 -20.59
C PHE A 169 -4.88 10.93 -19.14
N ILE A 170 -3.97 11.91 -18.91
CA ILE A 170 -3.71 12.46 -17.58
C ILE A 170 -4.98 13.11 -17.02
N GLU A 171 -5.70 13.89 -17.82
CA GLU A 171 -6.95 14.55 -17.43
C GLU A 171 -8.03 13.52 -17.07
N SER A 172 -8.21 12.50 -17.89
CA SER A 172 -9.18 11.42 -17.67
C SER A 172 -8.91 10.68 -16.36
N ILE A 173 -7.64 10.28 -16.13
CA ILE A 173 -7.28 9.53 -14.92
C ILE A 173 -7.33 10.41 -13.66
N SER A 174 -6.93 11.69 -13.77
CA SER A 174 -7.05 12.65 -12.67
C SER A 174 -8.51 12.86 -12.28
N SER A 175 -9.41 13.00 -13.25
CA SER A 175 -10.87 13.14 -13.01
C SER A 175 -11.45 11.90 -12.35
N TYR A 176 -11.00 10.70 -12.76
CA TYR A 176 -11.46 9.44 -12.17
C TYR A 176 -11.10 9.32 -10.69
N TYR A 177 -9.86 9.73 -10.33
CA TYR A 177 -9.37 9.62 -8.95
C TYR A 177 -9.58 10.90 -8.11
N HIS A 178 -10.10 11.98 -8.69
CA HIS A 178 -10.31 13.26 -7.98
C HIS A 178 -11.02 13.11 -6.62
N PRO A 179 -12.04 12.25 -6.45
CA PRO A 179 -12.68 12.06 -5.15
C PRO A 179 -11.77 11.44 -4.07
N TYR A 180 -10.58 10.98 -4.44
CA TYR A 180 -9.65 10.23 -3.58
C TYR A 180 -8.28 10.92 -3.39
N LEU A 181 -8.18 12.20 -3.75
CA LEU A 181 -6.98 13.03 -3.55
C LEU A 181 -6.83 13.58 -2.11
#